data_6ca71deedc3e0d26eb2929eed81ab4cd
#
_entry.id   6ca71deedc3e0d26eb2929eed81ab4cd
#
_cell.length_a   1.000
_cell.length_b   1.000
_cell.length_c   1.000
_cell.angle_alpha   90.00
_cell.angle_beta   90.00
_cell.angle_gamma   90.00
#
_symmetry.space_group_name_H-M   'P 1'
#
loop_
_entity.id
_entity.type
_entity.pdbx_description
1 polymer ?
#
loop_
_entity_poly.entity_id
_entity_poly.type
_entity_poly.pdbx_seq_one_letter_code
_entity_poly.pdbx_strand_id
1 'polypeptide(L)'
;MKDITRLLCMVLLSFLVVTGCSRRDILDDYPVSGVEVRLDWSGVTEKLPEGVRIIFYPKDEKGRKIDTYLSVTGGEVKVPSGHYAVVIYNYDTETVLIRGEESYETIQAYTNFCKLGIAGTEKMVWGPDPLYVVNIDDLDIQNSEETLILKLKPKLVIRTYSFSIKVQGLSNVSNVIGSIGGMADHYFLGKAYACLLYTSDA
;
A
#
# COMPACT_ATOMS: atom_id res chain seq x y z
N MET A 1 29.03 25.94 52.42
CA MET A 1 28.97 24.72 51.60
C MET A 1 27.59 24.43 50.98
N LYS A 2 26.49 24.59 51.71
CA LYS A 2 25.13 24.33 51.19
C LYS A 2 24.72 25.25 50.05
N ASP A 3 25.16 26.49 50.03
CA ASP A 3 24.77 27.46 49.00
C ASP A 3 25.52 27.27 47.67
N ILE A 4 26.75 26.81 47.74
CA ILE A 4 27.55 26.46 46.55
C ILE A 4 26.97 25.23 45.85
N THR A 5 26.51 24.25 46.64
CA THR A 5 25.88 23.04 46.08
C THR A 5 24.54 23.37 45.38
N ARG A 6 23.75 24.30 45.94
CA ARG A 6 22.51 24.78 45.32
C ARG A 6 22.76 25.53 44.04
N LEU A 7 23.78 26.38 44.02
CA LEU A 7 24.17 27.11 42.80
C LEU A 7 24.62 26.17 41.70
N LEU A 8 25.43 25.15 42.05
CA LEU A 8 25.92 24.14 41.12
C LEU A 8 24.76 23.31 40.54
N CYS A 9 23.79 22.92 41.37
CA CYS A 9 22.59 22.21 40.87
C CYS A 9 21.72 23.05 39.96
N MET A 10 21.56 24.35 40.22
CA MET A 10 20.80 25.23 39.33
C MET A 10 21.49 25.44 37.97
N VAL A 11 22.81 25.55 37.96
CA VAL A 11 23.59 25.65 36.73
C VAL A 11 23.54 24.35 35.93
N LEU A 12 23.62 23.19 36.60
CA LEU A 12 23.45 21.89 35.91
C LEU A 12 22.06 21.68 35.34
N LEU A 13 21.02 22.11 36.05
CA LEU A 13 19.63 22.02 35.60
C LEU A 13 19.37 22.93 34.39
N SER A 14 19.99 24.12 34.34
CA SER A 14 19.87 25.03 33.20
C SER A 14 20.56 24.51 31.95
N PHE A 15 21.64 23.73 32.10
CA PHE A 15 22.32 23.08 30.96
C PHE A 15 21.50 21.93 30.37
N LEU A 16 20.71 21.22 31.15
CA LEU A 16 19.85 20.13 30.69
C LEU A 16 18.65 20.60 29.83
N VAL A 17 18.20 21.85 30.00
CA VAL A 17 17.07 22.39 29.25
C VAL A 17 17.47 22.88 27.84
N VAL A 18 18.74 23.14 27.59
CA VAL A 18 19.22 23.69 26.31
C VAL A 18 19.50 22.61 25.27
N THR A 19 19.62 21.33 25.66
CA THR A 19 19.93 20.22 24.73
C THR A 19 18.71 19.49 24.18
N GLY A 20 17.50 19.94 24.47
CA GLY A 20 16.26 19.24 24.23
C GLY A 20 15.47 19.60 22.96
N CYS A 21 15.99 20.37 22.04
CA CYS A 21 15.34 20.60 20.74
C CYS A 21 16.32 20.35 19.61
N SER A 22 16.48 19.09 19.21
CA SER A 22 16.84 18.85 17.82
C SER A 22 15.64 19.27 16.97
N ARG A 23 15.66 20.47 16.41
CA ARG A 23 14.78 20.84 15.31
C ARG A 23 14.94 19.74 14.26
N ARG A 24 13.90 18.98 14.00
CA ARG A 24 13.78 18.28 12.72
C ARG A 24 13.89 19.38 11.68
N ASP A 25 14.88 19.28 10.82
CA ASP A 25 15.00 20.18 9.68
C ASP A 25 13.66 20.16 8.96
N ILE A 26 12.97 21.28 9.02
CA ILE A 26 11.76 21.50 8.26
C ILE A 26 12.23 21.47 6.80
N LEU A 27 11.56 20.73 5.96
CA LEU A 27 11.84 20.49 4.54
C LEU A 27 11.79 21.76 3.66
N ASP A 28 12.16 22.91 4.20
CA ASP A 28 12.13 24.19 3.50
C ASP A 28 13.23 24.34 2.41
N ASP A 29 14.22 23.43 2.39
CA ASP A 29 15.36 23.53 1.46
C ASP A 29 15.27 22.62 0.22
N TYR A 30 14.20 21.80 0.09
CA TYR A 30 14.01 21.00 -1.11
C TYR A 30 12.99 21.67 -2.03
N PRO A 31 13.33 21.91 -3.30
CA PRO A 31 12.35 22.34 -4.28
C PRO A 31 11.24 21.29 -4.37
N VAL A 32 10.04 21.66 -3.96
CA VAL A 32 8.89 20.77 -3.92
C VAL A 32 7.97 21.14 -5.08
N SER A 33 7.74 20.19 -5.99
CA SER A 33 6.80 20.37 -7.08
C SER A 33 5.42 19.85 -6.69
N GLY A 34 4.39 20.53 -7.12
CA GLY A 34 3.02 20.05 -7.03
C GLY A 34 2.79 18.92 -8.03
N VAL A 35 2.26 17.80 -7.58
CA VAL A 35 1.82 16.70 -8.44
C VAL A 35 0.32 16.54 -8.23
N GLU A 36 -0.47 16.86 -9.25
CA GLU A 36 -1.92 16.65 -9.24
C GLU A 36 -2.24 15.29 -9.86
N VAL A 37 -2.74 14.38 -9.05
CA VAL A 37 -3.19 13.05 -9.47
C VAL A 37 -4.68 13.11 -9.78
N ARG A 38 -5.08 12.70 -10.98
CA ARG A 38 -6.48 12.57 -11.39
C ARG A 38 -6.75 11.12 -11.79
N LEU A 39 -7.68 10.48 -11.09
CA LEU A 39 -8.02 9.08 -11.29
C LEU A 39 -9.28 8.96 -12.16
N ASP A 40 -9.16 8.22 -13.27
CA ASP A 40 -10.27 7.90 -14.18
C ASP A 40 -10.86 6.53 -13.87
N TRP A 41 -12.06 6.52 -13.32
CA TRP A 41 -12.82 5.32 -12.98
C TRP A 41 -13.86 4.93 -14.01
N SER A 42 -13.83 5.49 -15.21
CA SER A 42 -14.84 5.28 -16.25
C SER A 42 -15.03 3.81 -16.67
N GLY A 43 -14.09 2.93 -16.34
CA GLY A 43 -14.18 1.49 -16.61
C GLY A 43 -14.69 0.65 -15.46
N VAL A 44 -15.03 1.25 -14.31
CA VAL A 44 -15.49 0.54 -13.11
C VAL A 44 -17.01 0.60 -13.06
N THR A 45 -17.65 -0.57 -13.02
CA THR A 45 -19.11 -0.72 -12.96
C THR A 45 -19.62 -1.01 -11.55
N GLU A 46 -18.70 -1.35 -10.64
CA GLU A 46 -18.98 -1.65 -9.24
C GLU A 46 -18.92 -0.37 -8.38
N LYS A 47 -19.20 -0.51 -7.07
CA LYS A 47 -19.03 0.58 -6.13
C LYS A 47 -17.58 1.07 -6.17
N LEU A 48 -17.39 2.38 -6.32
CA LEU A 48 -16.07 2.99 -6.26
C LEU A 48 -15.49 2.87 -4.84
N PRO A 49 -14.16 2.77 -4.70
CA PRO A 49 -13.50 2.79 -3.40
C PRO A 49 -13.69 4.13 -2.68
N GLU A 50 -13.47 4.14 -1.37
CA GLU A 50 -13.57 5.36 -0.55
C GLU A 50 -12.41 6.31 -0.80
N GLY A 51 -11.24 5.77 -1.17
CA GLY A 51 -10.06 6.53 -1.50
C GLY A 51 -8.90 5.63 -1.89
N VAL A 52 -7.76 6.25 -2.14
CA VAL A 52 -6.55 5.56 -2.58
C VAL A 52 -5.35 5.99 -1.73
N ARG A 53 -4.41 5.09 -1.55
CA ARG A 53 -3.09 5.37 -1.01
C ARG A 53 -2.10 5.47 -2.17
N ILE A 54 -1.26 6.50 -2.15
CA ILE A 54 -0.21 6.71 -3.13
C ILE A 54 1.15 6.71 -2.44
N ILE A 55 2.09 5.98 -3.02
CA ILE A 55 3.45 5.87 -2.50
C ILE A 55 4.43 6.19 -3.63
N PHE A 56 5.27 7.18 -3.41
CA PHE A 56 6.39 7.52 -4.27
C PHE A 56 7.67 6.93 -3.66
N TYR A 57 8.28 6.02 -4.38
CA TYR A 57 9.56 5.41 -4.03
C TYR A 57 10.67 6.12 -4.80
N PRO A 58 11.57 6.84 -4.12
CA PRO A 58 12.67 7.50 -4.81
C PRO A 58 13.60 6.46 -5.43
N LYS A 59 14.10 6.73 -6.63
CA LYS A 59 15.13 5.93 -7.28
C LYS A 59 16.54 6.35 -6.87
N ASP A 60 16.67 7.59 -6.40
CA ASP A 60 17.91 8.13 -5.90
C ASP A 60 18.11 7.78 -4.43
N GLU A 61 19.34 7.41 -4.03
CA GLU A 61 19.67 7.00 -2.65
C GLU A 61 19.37 8.08 -1.60
N LYS A 62 19.39 9.34 -1.98
CA LYS A 62 19.12 10.49 -1.10
C LYS A 62 17.65 10.90 -1.08
N GLY A 63 16.83 10.32 -1.94
CA GLY A 63 15.42 10.64 -2.05
C GLY A 63 14.63 10.14 -0.83
N ARG A 64 13.54 10.83 -0.52
CA ARG A 64 12.63 10.43 0.55
C ARG A 64 11.39 9.78 -0.03
N LYS A 65 10.99 8.65 0.53
CA LYS A 65 9.69 8.02 0.26
C LYS A 65 8.57 8.95 0.71
N ILE A 66 7.62 9.23 -0.18
CA ILE A 66 6.40 9.98 0.12
C ILE A 66 5.24 9.00 0.11
N ASP A 67 4.45 9.02 1.15
CA ASP A 67 3.36 8.09 1.39
C ASP A 67 2.16 8.87 1.94
N THR A 68 1.06 8.88 1.19
CA THR A 68 -0.11 9.67 1.56
C THR A 68 -1.41 9.07 1.01
N TYR A 69 -2.53 9.58 1.50
CA TYR A 69 -3.88 9.17 1.10
C TYR A 69 -4.54 10.26 0.28
N LEU A 70 -5.25 9.87 -0.76
CA LEU A 70 -6.00 10.77 -1.64
C LEU A 70 -7.47 10.32 -1.69
N SER A 71 -8.33 11.26 -2.11
CA SER A 71 -9.71 10.91 -2.41
C SER A 71 -9.79 9.95 -3.61
N VAL A 72 -10.96 9.36 -3.83
CA VAL A 72 -11.21 8.48 -4.98
C VAL A 72 -10.95 9.18 -6.32
N THR A 73 -11.16 10.48 -6.41
CA THR A 73 -10.89 11.27 -7.63
C THR A 73 -9.42 11.64 -7.80
N GLY A 74 -8.61 11.43 -6.76
CA GLY A 74 -7.22 11.88 -6.70
C GLY A 74 -7.04 13.08 -5.78
N GLY A 75 -6.04 13.90 -6.06
CA GLY A 75 -5.68 15.09 -5.28
C GLY A 75 -4.27 15.57 -5.55
N GLU A 76 -3.87 16.63 -4.87
CA GLU A 76 -2.54 17.21 -4.98
C GLU A 76 -1.59 16.62 -3.92
N VAL A 77 -0.38 16.28 -4.36
CA VAL A 77 0.72 15.83 -3.49
C VAL A 77 1.94 16.69 -3.76
N LYS A 78 2.59 17.12 -2.69
CA LYS A 78 3.88 17.82 -2.78
C LYS A 78 5.01 16.80 -2.74
N VAL A 79 5.77 16.74 -3.81
CA VAL A 79 6.86 15.76 -3.97
C VAL A 79 8.14 16.50 -4.36
N PRO A 80 9.29 16.22 -3.72
CA PRO A 80 10.57 16.76 -4.16
C PRO A 80 10.88 16.38 -5.61
N SER A 81 11.60 17.25 -6.33
CA SER A 81 12.06 16.92 -7.68
C SER A 81 12.98 15.69 -7.66
N GLY A 82 12.89 14.83 -8.66
CA GLY A 82 13.66 13.60 -8.78
C GLY A 82 12.92 12.49 -9.51
N HIS A 83 13.55 11.32 -9.59
CA HIS A 83 12.99 10.13 -10.21
C HIS A 83 12.32 9.24 -9.17
N TYR A 84 11.09 8.82 -9.46
CA TYR A 84 10.29 7.98 -8.57
C TYR A 84 9.66 6.80 -9.28
N ALA A 85 9.59 5.67 -8.61
CA ALA A 85 8.61 4.65 -8.91
C ALA A 85 7.36 4.89 -8.05
N VAL A 86 6.17 4.72 -8.62
CA VAL A 86 4.92 5.09 -7.94
C VAL A 86 3.95 3.91 -7.92
N VAL A 87 3.34 3.68 -6.76
CA VAL A 87 2.24 2.72 -6.60
C VAL A 87 1.04 3.45 -6.02
N ILE A 88 -0.13 3.21 -6.62
CA ILE A 88 -1.41 3.69 -6.10
C ILE A 88 -2.34 2.48 -5.96
N TYR A 89 -3.06 2.38 -4.85
CA TYR A 89 -4.05 1.33 -4.63
C TYR A 89 -5.14 1.82 -3.68
N ASN A 90 -6.34 1.22 -3.76
CA ASN A 90 -7.41 1.52 -2.81
C ASN A 90 -7.11 0.86 -1.47
N TYR A 91 -7.43 1.56 -0.36
CA TYR A 91 -7.11 1.11 1.00
C TYR A 91 -8.32 0.59 1.79
N ASP A 92 -9.52 0.70 1.24
CA ASP A 92 -10.80 0.34 1.88
C ASP A 92 -11.16 -1.15 1.72
N THR A 93 -10.17 -2.02 1.77
CA THR A 93 -10.33 -3.46 1.69
C THR A 93 -10.40 -4.09 3.09
N GLU A 94 -11.26 -5.09 3.28
CA GLU A 94 -11.39 -5.83 4.55
C GLU A 94 -10.46 -7.03 4.59
N THR A 95 -10.29 -7.72 3.47
CA THR A 95 -9.57 -8.99 3.37
C THR A 95 -8.18 -8.85 2.77
N VAL A 96 -7.93 -7.82 1.95
CA VAL A 96 -6.62 -7.58 1.35
C VAL A 96 -5.72 -6.83 2.31
N LEU A 97 -4.56 -7.39 2.56
CA LEU A 97 -3.51 -6.83 3.40
C LEU A 97 -2.30 -6.47 2.54
N ILE A 98 -1.55 -5.47 2.96
CA ILE A 98 -0.32 -5.03 2.27
C ILE A 98 0.90 -5.33 3.13
N ARG A 99 1.97 -5.79 2.50
CA ARG A 99 3.28 -6.01 3.13
C ARG A 99 4.41 -5.65 2.18
N GLY A 100 5.64 -5.55 2.70
CA GLY A 100 6.82 -5.23 1.91
C GLY A 100 6.83 -3.80 1.39
N GLU A 101 6.20 -2.88 2.12
CA GLU A 101 6.00 -1.47 1.74
C GLU A 101 7.31 -0.66 1.72
N GLU A 102 8.42 -1.23 2.12
CA GLU A 102 9.72 -0.54 2.19
C GLU A 102 10.27 -0.23 0.81
N SER A 103 9.94 -1.03 -0.20
CA SER A 103 10.39 -0.79 -1.57
C SER A 103 9.34 -1.09 -2.62
N TYR A 104 9.47 -0.43 -3.77
CA TYR A 104 8.66 -0.67 -4.97
C TYR A 104 8.72 -2.13 -5.45
N GLU A 105 9.88 -2.78 -5.26
CA GLU A 105 10.13 -4.14 -5.68
C GLU A 105 9.41 -5.18 -4.81
N THR A 106 9.21 -4.86 -3.53
CA THR A 106 8.73 -5.81 -2.52
C THR A 106 7.30 -5.60 -2.10
N ILE A 107 6.69 -4.44 -2.41
CA ILE A 107 5.32 -4.15 -2.02
C ILE A 107 4.34 -5.13 -2.67
N GLN A 108 3.55 -5.83 -1.85
CA GLN A 108 2.63 -6.85 -2.30
C GLN A 108 1.34 -6.86 -1.50
N ALA A 109 0.26 -7.19 -2.20
CA ALA A 109 -1.06 -7.46 -1.62
C ALA A 109 -1.23 -8.97 -1.42
N TYR A 110 -1.82 -9.37 -0.30
CA TYR A 110 -2.10 -10.77 0.05
C TYR A 110 -3.37 -10.86 0.89
N THR A 111 -3.88 -12.06 1.10
CA THR A 111 -4.95 -12.33 2.06
C THR A 111 -4.50 -13.35 3.10
N ASN A 112 -5.11 -13.32 4.26
CA ASN A 112 -4.79 -14.27 5.32
C ASN A 112 -5.22 -15.69 4.96
N PHE A 113 -4.54 -16.66 5.56
CA PHE A 113 -4.97 -18.04 5.50
C PHE A 113 -6.27 -18.25 6.27
N CYS A 114 -7.19 -19.01 5.68
CA CYS A 114 -8.37 -19.49 6.36
C CYS A 114 -8.19 -20.97 6.73
N LYS A 115 -8.65 -21.32 7.94
CA LYS A 115 -8.75 -22.72 8.38
C LYS A 115 -10.18 -23.17 8.11
N LEU A 116 -10.43 -23.81 6.96
CA LEU A 116 -11.64 -24.59 6.81
C LEU A 116 -11.41 -25.91 7.53
N GLY A 117 -12.39 -26.35 8.34
CA GLY A 117 -12.31 -27.57 9.17
C GLY A 117 -12.27 -28.90 8.40
N ILE A 118 -11.72 -28.91 7.20
CA ILE A 118 -11.47 -30.07 6.38
C ILE A 118 -10.07 -30.56 6.71
N ALA A 119 -9.96 -31.86 7.03
CA ALA A 119 -8.69 -32.50 7.25
C ALA A 119 -7.88 -32.52 5.95
N GLY A 120 -7.12 -31.46 5.71
CA GLY A 120 -6.20 -31.32 4.58
C GLY A 120 -5.02 -30.44 4.97
N THR A 121 -3.86 -30.77 4.45
CA THR A 121 -2.61 -30.02 4.62
C THR A 121 -2.56 -28.78 3.72
N GLU A 122 -3.58 -28.55 2.91
CA GLU A 122 -3.62 -27.47 1.94
C GLU A 122 -3.84 -26.10 2.63
N LYS A 123 -2.97 -25.17 2.28
CA LYS A 123 -3.11 -23.76 2.69
C LYS A 123 -4.19 -23.12 1.84
N MET A 124 -5.27 -22.67 2.48
CA MET A 124 -6.33 -21.91 1.84
C MET A 124 -6.20 -20.45 2.24
N VAL A 125 -6.54 -19.55 1.34
CA VAL A 125 -6.57 -18.10 1.60
C VAL A 125 -7.99 -17.57 1.45
N TRP A 126 -8.29 -16.47 2.15
CA TRP A 126 -9.56 -15.78 1.96
C TRP A 126 -9.65 -15.19 0.55
N GLY A 127 -10.85 -15.16 -0.01
CA GLY A 127 -11.12 -14.44 -1.25
C GLY A 127 -10.82 -12.95 -1.06
N PRO A 128 -10.02 -12.32 -1.97
CA PRO A 128 -9.71 -10.91 -1.87
C PRO A 128 -10.88 -10.02 -2.26
N ASP A 129 -10.99 -8.86 -1.60
CA ASP A 129 -11.85 -7.76 -2.03
C ASP A 129 -11.35 -7.15 -3.34
N PRO A 130 -12.18 -6.37 -4.06
CA PRO A 130 -11.74 -5.64 -5.24
C PRO A 130 -10.53 -4.75 -4.93
N LEU A 131 -9.43 -5.00 -5.62
CA LEU A 131 -8.20 -4.23 -5.50
C LEU A 131 -7.88 -3.57 -6.83
N TYR A 132 -7.83 -2.25 -6.82
CA TYR A 132 -7.50 -1.41 -7.97
C TYR A 132 -6.10 -0.86 -7.80
N VAL A 133 -5.26 -1.01 -8.81
CA VAL A 133 -3.85 -0.64 -8.74
C VAL A 133 -3.45 0.20 -9.94
N VAL A 134 -2.58 1.19 -9.70
CA VAL A 134 -1.76 1.85 -10.72
C VAL A 134 -0.31 1.71 -10.29
N ASN A 135 0.55 1.38 -11.21
CA ASN A 135 1.99 1.36 -11.03
C ASN A 135 2.67 2.18 -12.14
N ILE A 136 3.71 2.92 -11.76
CA ILE A 136 4.55 3.69 -12.67
C ILE A 136 6.00 3.35 -12.31
N ASP A 137 6.73 2.76 -13.25
CA ASP A 137 8.10 2.33 -12.99
C ASP A 137 9.08 3.51 -12.92
N ASP A 138 8.82 4.57 -13.67
CA ASP A 138 9.67 5.75 -13.71
C ASP A 138 8.86 7.01 -13.97
N LEU A 139 8.88 7.89 -13.01
CA LEU A 139 8.26 9.21 -13.04
C LEU A 139 9.34 10.24 -12.73
N ASP A 140 9.64 11.08 -13.72
CA ASP A 140 10.56 12.21 -13.53
C ASP A 140 9.76 13.46 -13.11
N ILE A 141 10.04 13.95 -11.91
CA ILE A 141 9.43 15.15 -11.35
C ILE A 141 10.45 16.27 -11.41
N GLN A 142 10.24 17.19 -12.36
CA GLN A 142 11.10 18.34 -12.56
C GLN A 142 10.85 19.39 -11.49
N ASN A 143 11.90 20.14 -11.14
CA ASN A 143 11.74 21.34 -10.32
C ASN A 143 11.06 22.45 -11.14
N SER A 144 9.75 22.58 -11.00
CA SER A 144 8.94 23.53 -11.75
C SER A 144 7.91 24.20 -10.82
N GLU A 145 7.59 25.45 -11.10
CA GLU A 145 6.46 26.14 -10.49
C GLU A 145 5.11 25.63 -11.03
N GLU A 146 5.14 24.95 -12.18
CA GLU A 146 3.95 24.35 -12.77
C GLU A 146 3.64 23.00 -12.13
N THR A 147 2.36 22.78 -11.81
CA THR A 147 1.88 21.50 -11.27
C THR A 147 1.89 20.41 -12.34
N LEU A 148 2.57 19.32 -12.07
CA LEU A 148 2.55 18.14 -12.92
C LEU A 148 1.20 17.42 -12.80
N ILE A 149 0.46 17.26 -13.90
CA ILE A 149 -0.85 16.61 -13.90
C ILE A 149 -0.69 15.15 -14.38
N LEU A 150 -0.99 14.19 -13.49
CA LEU A 150 -1.00 12.76 -13.78
C LEU A 150 -2.45 12.29 -13.96
N LYS A 151 -2.82 11.94 -15.19
CA LYS A 151 -4.12 11.29 -15.48
C LYS A 151 -3.93 9.79 -15.54
N LEU A 152 -4.48 9.07 -14.58
CA LEU A 152 -4.21 7.65 -14.35
C LEU A 152 -5.52 6.87 -14.30
N LYS A 153 -5.49 5.65 -14.80
CA LYS A 153 -6.65 4.73 -14.82
C LYS A 153 -6.35 3.51 -13.95
N PRO A 154 -6.96 3.40 -12.76
CA PRO A 154 -6.80 2.23 -11.90
C PRO A 154 -7.30 0.96 -12.58
N LYS A 155 -6.55 -0.13 -12.43
CA LYS A 155 -6.88 -1.44 -12.98
C LYS A 155 -7.28 -2.39 -11.87
N LEU A 156 -8.41 -3.07 -12.02
CA LEU A 156 -8.79 -4.17 -11.15
C LEU A 156 -7.81 -5.34 -11.37
N VAL A 157 -7.11 -5.74 -10.30
CA VAL A 157 -6.12 -6.83 -10.35
C VAL A 157 -6.67 -8.16 -9.84
N ILE A 158 -7.86 -8.14 -9.28
CA ILE A 158 -8.58 -9.32 -8.79
C ILE A 158 -9.52 -9.84 -9.89
N ARG A 159 -9.61 -11.17 -9.98
CA ARG A 159 -10.57 -11.85 -10.87
C ARG A 159 -11.52 -12.66 -10.02
N THR A 160 -12.82 -12.46 -10.23
CA THR A 160 -13.88 -13.22 -9.58
C THR A 160 -14.36 -14.32 -10.51
N TYR A 161 -14.43 -15.54 -10.01
CA TYR A 161 -14.99 -16.69 -10.72
C TYR A 161 -16.30 -17.09 -10.05
N SER A 162 -17.38 -17.17 -10.82
CA SER A 162 -18.69 -17.63 -10.34
C SER A 162 -18.97 -19.02 -10.86
N PHE A 163 -19.40 -19.92 -9.97
CA PHE A 163 -19.74 -21.29 -10.30
C PHE A 163 -21.20 -21.55 -10.01
N SER A 164 -21.88 -22.26 -10.90
CA SER A 164 -23.24 -22.75 -10.69
C SER A 164 -23.22 -24.28 -10.77
N ILE A 165 -23.45 -24.93 -9.63
CA ILE A 165 -23.41 -26.40 -9.50
C ILE A 165 -24.84 -26.89 -9.25
N LYS A 166 -25.37 -27.76 -10.13
CA LYS A 166 -26.63 -28.44 -9.95
C LYS A 166 -26.40 -29.78 -9.25
N VAL A 167 -26.92 -29.91 -8.04
CA VAL A 167 -26.82 -31.14 -7.27
C VAL A 167 -28.19 -31.87 -7.25
N GLN A 168 -28.20 -33.18 -7.54
CA GLN A 168 -29.35 -34.01 -7.42
C GLN A 168 -29.30 -34.79 -6.08
N GLY A 169 -30.46 -35.05 -5.47
CA GLY A 169 -30.53 -35.82 -4.22
C GLY A 169 -30.07 -35.05 -2.99
N LEU A 170 -30.28 -33.73 -2.95
CA LEU A 170 -29.87 -32.86 -1.84
C LEU A 170 -30.41 -33.29 -0.46
N SER A 171 -31.55 -33.99 -0.42
CA SER A 171 -32.09 -34.53 0.84
C SER A 171 -31.16 -35.52 1.56
N ASN A 172 -30.18 -36.07 0.85
CA ASN A 172 -29.21 -37.04 1.39
C ASN A 172 -27.80 -36.44 1.59
N VAL A 173 -27.66 -35.13 1.40
CA VAL A 173 -26.39 -34.39 1.47
C VAL A 173 -26.41 -33.47 2.67
N SER A 174 -25.50 -33.68 3.61
CA SER A 174 -25.34 -32.84 4.80
C SER A 174 -24.47 -31.59 4.55
N ASN A 175 -23.55 -31.68 3.60
CA ASN A 175 -22.65 -30.58 3.28
C ASN A 175 -22.10 -30.73 1.85
N VAL A 176 -21.84 -29.61 1.20
CA VAL A 176 -21.15 -29.54 -0.10
C VAL A 176 -20.02 -28.54 0.02
N ILE A 177 -18.82 -28.98 -0.22
CA ILE A 177 -17.61 -28.17 -0.10
C ILE A 177 -16.91 -28.19 -1.46
N GLY A 178 -16.50 -27.00 -1.92
CA GLY A 178 -15.72 -26.82 -3.12
C GLY A 178 -14.40 -26.13 -2.82
N SER A 179 -13.34 -26.48 -3.52
CA SER A 179 -12.06 -25.81 -3.49
C SER A 179 -11.58 -25.50 -4.92
N ILE A 180 -10.83 -24.41 -5.07
CA ILE A 180 -10.19 -24.05 -6.34
C ILE A 180 -8.70 -23.93 -6.05
N GLY A 181 -7.90 -24.69 -6.79
CA GLY A 181 -6.43 -24.62 -6.75
C GLY A 181 -5.86 -23.75 -7.87
N GLY A 182 -4.54 -23.53 -7.83
CA GLY A 182 -3.82 -22.77 -8.88
C GLY A 182 -4.04 -21.26 -8.83
N MET A 183 -4.54 -20.73 -7.71
CA MET A 183 -4.71 -19.30 -7.49
C MET A 183 -3.43 -18.66 -6.96
N ALA A 184 -3.28 -17.37 -7.19
CA ALA A 184 -2.20 -16.58 -6.59
C ALA A 184 -2.43 -16.39 -5.09
N ASP A 185 -1.36 -16.43 -4.30
CA ASP A 185 -1.40 -16.12 -2.87
C ASP A 185 -1.07 -14.64 -2.60
N HIS A 186 -0.39 -13.99 -3.51
CA HIS A 186 -0.09 -12.55 -3.43
C HIS A 186 0.11 -11.92 -4.81
N TYR A 187 0.03 -10.61 -4.84
CA TYR A 187 0.23 -9.78 -6.03
C TYR A 187 1.24 -8.69 -5.74
N PHE A 188 2.31 -8.61 -6.54
CA PHE A 188 3.31 -7.54 -6.45
C PHE A 188 2.77 -6.27 -7.09
N LEU A 189 2.47 -5.25 -6.28
CA LEU A 189 1.83 -4.01 -6.71
C LEU A 189 2.73 -3.20 -7.64
N GLY A 190 4.01 -3.07 -7.29
CA GLY A 190 4.97 -2.33 -8.11
C GLY A 190 5.25 -3.02 -9.44
N LYS A 191 5.43 -4.31 -9.43
CA LYS A 191 5.78 -5.10 -10.63
C LYS A 191 4.60 -5.62 -11.44
N ALA A 192 3.39 -5.42 -10.96
CA ALA A 192 2.14 -5.79 -11.61
C ALA A 192 2.04 -7.27 -12.02
N TYR A 193 2.51 -8.19 -11.18
CA TYR A 193 2.35 -9.63 -11.41
C TYR A 193 1.89 -10.39 -10.17
N ALA A 194 1.17 -11.49 -10.40
CA ALA A 194 0.70 -12.40 -9.37
C ALA A 194 1.68 -13.55 -9.16
N CYS A 195 1.94 -13.92 -7.92
CA CYS A 195 2.70 -15.11 -7.56
C CYS A 195 1.73 -16.26 -7.31
N LEU A 196 1.91 -17.37 -8.04
CA LEU A 196 1.08 -18.56 -7.88
C LEU A 196 1.41 -19.26 -6.56
N LEU A 197 0.37 -19.71 -5.86
CA LEU A 197 0.52 -20.73 -4.81
C LEU A 197 1.09 -21.99 -5.48
N TYR A 198 2.35 -22.31 -5.19
CA TYR A 198 2.87 -23.61 -5.51
C TYR A 198 2.19 -24.64 -4.60
N THR A 199 1.20 -25.34 -5.12
CA THR A 199 0.91 -26.66 -4.63
C THR A 199 2.09 -27.52 -5.07
N SER A 200 3.01 -27.85 -4.17
CA SER A 200 4.00 -28.87 -4.42
C SER A 200 3.22 -30.18 -4.59
N ASP A 201 3.01 -30.56 -5.83
CA ASP A 201 2.64 -31.93 -6.15
C ASP A 201 3.81 -32.82 -5.69
N ALA A 202 3.56 -33.55 -4.63
CA ALA A 202 4.45 -34.60 -4.18
C ALA A 202 4.16 -35.88 -4.95
#